data_6977616441afc80baa1a009fbfc7a092
#
_entry.id   6977616441afc80baa1a009fbfc7a092
#
_cell.length_a   1.000
_cell.length_b   1.000
_cell.length_c   1.000
_cell.angle_alpha   90.00
_cell.angle_beta   90.00
_cell.angle_gamma   90.00
#
_symmetry.space_group_name_H-M   'P 1'
#
loop_
_entity.id
_entity.type
_entity.pdbx_description
1 polymer ?
#
loop_
_entity_poly.entity_id
_entity_poly.type
_entity_poly.pdbx_seq_one_letter_code
_entity_poly.pdbx_strand_id
1 'polypeptide(L)'
;YPETVTFYWFLGAFLVAIINGIILSIFSNNFKFVLSNLKDYKKVTIISSLITIVSVAFWVIALRTVGPPVTSFLMKFQVVFSVLLGFLFLNEKLNRLEILGITITFVGAFVITYDSSNFELKGSLYAILAAFGYSSLFMIVKKMGRQLNMMMVAVLRSLGVSILVGLNLICFNKFQLPTPTDFIYTLIGGT
;
A
#
# COMPACT_ATOMS: atom_id res chain seq x y z
N TYR A 1 7.01 17.02 5.85
CA TYR A 1 7.91 16.02 5.23
C TYR A 1 7.12 14.74 4.98
N PRO A 2 7.00 14.28 3.71
CA PRO A 2 6.15 13.15 3.38
C PRO A 2 6.64 11.82 4.00
N GLU A 3 7.93 11.68 4.26
CA GLU A 3 8.48 10.50 4.92
C GLU A 3 8.00 10.36 6.37
N THR A 4 7.92 11.48 7.09
CA THR A 4 7.41 11.50 8.47
C THR A 4 5.91 11.20 8.51
N VAL A 5 5.13 11.78 7.58
CA VAL A 5 3.71 11.46 7.39
C VAL A 5 3.53 9.97 7.10
N THR A 6 4.35 9.41 6.22
CA THR A 6 4.32 7.98 5.90
C THR A 6 4.59 7.11 7.12
N PHE A 7 5.56 7.49 7.96
CA PHE A 7 5.86 6.77 9.19
C PHE A 7 4.65 6.71 10.13
N TYR A 8 4.03 7.87 10.42
CA TYR A 8 2.87 7.93 11.31
C TYR A 8 1.65 7.24 10.72
N TRP A 9 1.48 7.30 9.39
CA TRP A 9 0.42 6.57 8.69
C TRP A 9 0.53 5.06 8.92
N PHE A 10 1.70 4.48 8.71
CA PHE A 10 1.90 3.04 8.94
C PHE A 10 1.90 2.67 10.42
N LEU A 11 2.33 3.56 11.28
CA LEU A 11 2.23 3.38 12.73
C LEU A 11 0.76 3.38 13.19
N GLY A 12 -0.08 4.26 12.66
CA GLY A 12 -1.53 4.26 12.88
C GLY A 12 -2.17 2.96 12.39
N ALA A 13 -1.88 2.56 11.16
CA ALA A 13 -2.34 1.28 10.61
C ALA A 13 -1.92 0.07 11.46
N PHE A 14 -0.70 0.08 12.01
CA PHE A 14 -0.21 -0.95 12.90
C PHE A 14 -0.96 -0.98 14.23
N LEU A 15 -1.18 0.18 14.87
CA LEU A 15 -1.93 0.26 16.14
C LEU A 15 -3.36 -0.25 15.99
N VAL A 16 -4.07 0.19 14.95
CA VAL A 16 -5.43 -0.28 14.69
C VAL A 16 -5.46 -1.77 14.35
N ALA A 17 -4.48 -2.24 13.59
CA ALA A 17 -4.37 -3.65 13.27
C ALA A 17 -4.09 -4.51 14.51
N ILE A 18 -3.31 -4.01 15.50
CA ILE A 18 -3.14 -4.68 16.81
C ILE A 18 -4.46 -4.72 17.57
N ILE A 19 -5.15 -3.59 17.70
CA ILE A 19 -6.43 -3.52 18.42
C ILE A 19 -7.42 -4.53 17.83
N ASN A 20 -7.57 -4.53 16.51
CA ASN A 20 -8.41 -5.49 15.82
C ASN A 20 -7.92 -6.93 16.00
N GLY A 21 -6.61 -7.18 16.00
CA GLY A 21 -6.00 -8.48 16.27
C GLY A 21 -6.29 -8.99 17.67
N ILE A 22 -6.22 -8.13 18.68
CA ILE A 22 -6.55 -8.44 20.06
C ILE A 22 -8.05 -8.76 20.18
N ILE A 23 -8.92 -7.95 19.62
CA ILE A 23 -10.37 -8.18 19.62
C ILE A 23 -10.69 -9.55 19.00
N LEU A 24 -10.12 -9.84 17.83
CA LEU A 24 -10.36 -11.14 17.18
C LEU A 24 -9.71 -12.31 17.91
N SER A 25 -8.57 -12.14 18.59
CA SER A 25 -7.93 -13.21 19.36
C SER A 25 -8.74 -13.59 20.60
N ILE A 26 -9.46 -12.62 21.19
CA ILE A 26 -10.40 -12.88 22.30
C ILE A 26 -11.60 -13.70 21.81
N PHE A 27 -12.05 -13.47 20.56
CA PHE A 27 -13.22 -14.16 19.98
C PHE A 27 -12.87 -15.41 19.17
N SER A 28 -11.60 -15.66 18.82
CA SER A 28 -11.20 -16.82 18.02
C SER A 28 -9.84 -17.40 18.44
N ASN A 29 -9.78 -18.73 18.54
CA ASN A 29 -8.57 -19.50 18.92
C ASN A 29 -7.43 -19.48 17.84
N ASN A 30 -7.36 -18.43 17.01
CA ASN A 30 -6.48 -18.38 15.84
C ASN A 30 -5.00 -18.12 16.16
N PHE A 31 -4.66 -17.72 17.39
CA PHE A 31 -3.28 -17.43 17.76
C PHE A 31 -2.35 -18.64 17.67
N LYS A 32 -2.85 -19.83 18.02
CA LYS A 32 -2.09 -21.09 17.89
C LYS A 32 -1.75 -21.43 16.43
N PHE A 33 -2.65 -21.10 15.50
CA PHE A 33 -2.44 -21.32 14.07
C PHE A 33 -1.33 -20.42 13.49
N VAL A 34 -1.22 -19.18 13.98
CA VAL A 34 -0.15 -18.25 13.57
C VAL A 34 1.22 -18.76 14.01
N LEU A 35 1.32 -19.24 15.26
CA LEU A 35 2.58 -19.79 15.79
C LEU A 35 3.05 -21.03 15.05
N SER A 36 2.14 -21.89 14.59
CA SER A 36 2.49 -23.10 13.82
C SER A 36 3.03 -22.82 12.42
N ASN A 37 2.67 -21.67 11.81
CA ASN A 37 3.05 -21.30 10.45
C ASN A 37 4.01 -20.10 10.38
N LEU A 38 4.82 -19.85 11.41
CA LEU A 38 5.71 -18.69 11.52
C LEU A 38 6.64 -18.49 10.32
N LYS A 39 7.13 -19.59 9.71
CA LYS A 39 8.03 -19.49 8.54
C LYS A 39 7.35 -18.86 7.33
N ASP A 40 6.10 -19.23 7.07
CA ASP A 40 5.34 -18.72 5.93
C ASP A 40 4.93 -17.26 6.15
N TYR A 41 4.50 -16.92 7.38
CA TYR A 41 4.25 -15.53 7.77
C TYR A 41 5.49 -14.67 7.62
N LYS A 42 6.67 -15.11 8.06
CA LYS A 42 7.93 -14.38 7.95
C LYS A 42 8.26 -14.06 6.50
N LYS A 43 8.18 -15.05 5.60
CA LYS A 43 8.47 -14.88 4.18
C LYS A 43 7.52 -13.87 3.53
N VAL A 44 6.21 -14.04 3.73
CA VAL A 44 5.19 -13.13 3.17
C VAL A 44 5.35 -11.72 3.71
N THR A 45 5.61 -11.57 5.02
CA THR A 45 5.82 -10.27 5.67
C THR A 45 7.03 -9.54 5.09
N ILE A 46 8.18 -10.20 4.97
CA ILE A 46 9.39 -9.56 4.44
C ILE A 46 9.16 -9.09 3.00
N ILE A 47 8.66 -9.98 2.13
CA ILE A 47 8.42 -9.65 0.72
C ILE A 47 7.40 -8.52 0.61
N SER A 48 6.29 -8.59 1.33
CA SER A 48 5.24 -7.57 1.29
C SER A 48 5.70 -6.22 1.83
N SER A 49 6.50 -6.21 2.90
CA SER A 49 7.07 -4.97 3.45
C SER A 49 8.05 -4.32 2.48
N LEU A 50 8.93 -5.08 1.84
CA LEU A 50 9.88 -4.55 0.86
C LEU A 50 9.15 -3.94 -0.35
N ILE A 51 8.17 -4.66 -0.90
CA ILE A 51 7.37 -4.13 -2.02
C ILE A 51 6.63 -2.86 -1.61
N THR A 52 6.05 -2.84 -0.41
CA THR A 52 5.35 -1.66 0.10
C THR A 52 6.28 -0.46 0.21
N ILE A 53 7.49 -0.62 0.74
CA ILE A 53 8.46 0.47 0.90
C ILE A 53 8.86 1.05 -0.46
N VAL A 54 9.16 0.19 -1.44
CA VAL A 54 9.50 0.63 -2.80
C VAL A 54 8.33 1.37 -3.43
N SER A 55 7.10 0.85 -3.29
CA SER A 55 5.89 1.48 -3.82
C SER A 55 5.60 2.83 -3.16
N VAL A 56 5.77 2.92 -1.84
CA VAL A 56 5.64 4.18 -1.09
C VAL A 56 6.69 5.20 -1.53
N ALA A 57 7.95 4.78 -1.75
CA ALA A 57 8.99 5.68 -2.23
C ALA A 57 8.61 6.29 -3.58
N PHE A 58 8.15 5.49 -4.53
CA PHE A 58 7.67 5.98 -5.82
C PHE A 58 6.45 6.90 -5.68
N TRP A 59 5.51 6.57 -4.81
CA TRP A 59 4.34 7.41 -4.52
C TRP A 59 4.73 8.76 -3.95
N VAL A 60 5.67 8.82 -2.99
CA VAL A 60 6.16 10.06 -2.40
C VAL A 60 6.88 10.92 -3.45
N ILE A 61 7.69 10.31 -4.34
CA ILE A 61 8.34 11.03 -5.43
C ILE A 61 7.29 11.62 -6.38
N ALA A 62 6.28 10.84 -6.76
CA ALA A 62 5.19 11.30 -7.61
C ALA A 62 4.43 12.49 -6.98
N LEU A 63 4.10 12.42 -5.68
CA LEU A 63 3.44 13.50 -4.96
C LEU A 63 4.23 14.83 -5.02
N ARG A 64 5.57 14.74 -4.97
CA ARG A 64 6.45 15.91 -5.03
C ARG A 64 6.59 16.49 -6.43
N THR A 65 6.45 15.66 -7.46
CA THR A 65 6.69 16.07 -8.85
C THR A 65 5.42 16.54 -9.55
N VAL A 66 4.34 15.75 -9.52
CA VAL A 66 3.08 16.08 -10.23
C VAL A 66 1.95 16.52 -9.30
N GLY A 67 2.20 16.56 -8.00
CA GLY A 67 1.23 16.99 -6.99
C GLY A 67 0.17 15.94 -6.64
N PRO A 68 -0.59 16.19 -5.54
CA PRO A 68 -1.56 15.25 -5.01
C PRO A 68 -2.71 14.89 -5.97
N PRO A 69 -3.34 15.82 -6.71
CA PRO A 69 -4.46 15.48 -7.58
C PRO A 69 -4.09 14.47 -8.67
N VAL A 70 -3.00 14.75 -9.42
CA VAL A 70 -2.55 13.88 -10.51
C VAL A 70 -2.07 12.54 -9.98
N THR A 71 -1.30 12.54 -8.88
CA THR A 71 -0.82 11.30 -8.24
C THR A 71 -1.98 10.43 -7.79
N SER A 72 -2.97 11.00 -7.07
CA SER A 72 -4.13 10.26 -6.57
C SER A 72 -4.94 9.65 -7.69
N PHE A 73 -5.04 10.34 -8.81
CA PHE A 73 -5.73 9.84 -9.98
C PHE A 73 -4.95 8.69 -10.66
N LEU A 74 -3.66 8.88 -10.92
CA LEU A 74 -2.82 7.84 -11.52
C LEU A 74 -2.70 6.59 -10.63
N MET A 75 -2.81 6.73 -9.32
CA MET A 75 -2.88 5.60 -8.40
C MET A 75 -4.12 4.71 -8.62
N LYS A 76 -5.19 5.19 -9.28
CA LYS A 76 -6.35 4.34 -9.65
C LYS A 76 -5.97 3.24 -10.65
N PHE A 77 -4.87 3.40 -11.39
CA PHE A 77 -4.32 2.30 -12.19
C PHE A 77 -3.97 1.05 -11.37
N GLN A 78 -3.87 1.17 -10.06
CA GLN A 78 -3.74 0.02 -9.16
C GLN A 78 -4.87 -1.01 -9.39
N VAL A 79 -6.09 -0.55 -9.60
CA VAL A 79 -7.24 -1.44 -9.88
C VAL A 79 -7.03 -2.15 -11.22
N VAL A 80 -6.62 -1.41 -12.25
CA VAL A 80 -6.32 -1.96 -13.57
C VAL A 80 -5.25 -3.04 -13.50
N PHE A 81 -4.13 -2.72 -12.85
CA PHE A 81 -3.04 -3.69 -12.66
C PHE A 81 -3.46 -4.89 -11.82
N SER A 82 -4.31 -4.70 -10.80
CA SER A 82 -4.80 -5.82 -9.97
C SER A 82 -5.62 -6.81 -10.80
N VAL A 83 -6.48 -6.30 -11.67
CA VAL A 83 -7.28 -7.14 -12.59
C VAL A 83 -6.40 -7.84 -13.62
N LEU A 84 -5.46 -7.11 -14.23
CA LEU A 84 -4.53 -7.68 -15.20
C LEU A 84 -3.61 -8.76 -14.60
N LEU A 85 -3.07 -8.50 -13.40
CA LEU A 85 -2.24 -9.48 -12.69
C LEU A 85 -3.07 -10.69 -12.24
N GLY A 86 -4.31 -10.49 -11.82
CA GLY A 86 -5.26 -11.57 -11.51
C GLY A 86 -5.51 -12.47 -12.71
N PHE A 87 -5.77 -11.87 -13.89
CA PHE A 87 -5.92 -12.60 -15.14
C PHE A 87 -4.65 -13.38 -15.53
N LEU A 88 -3.48 -12.72 -15.51
CA LEU A 88 -2.23 -13.31 -15.97
C LEU A 88 -1.66 -14.40 -15.03
N PHE A 89 -1.75 -14.20 -13.72
CA PHE A 89 -1.07 -15.06 -12.75
C PHE A 89 -1.98 -15.96 -11.92
N LEU A 90 -3.26 -15.62 -11.81
CA LEU A 90 -4.24 -16.40 -11.06
C LEU A 90 -5.25 -17.12 -11.96
N ASN A 91 -5.13 -16.98 -13.29
CA ASN A 91 -6.05 -17.52 -14.30
C ASN A 91 -7.52 -17.09 -14.03
N GLU A 92 -7.73 -15.89 -13.50
CA GLU A 92 -9.05 -15.33 -13.29
C GLU A 92 -9.63 -14.88 -14.63
N LYS A 93 -10.92 -15.12 -14.85
CA LYS A 93 -11.58 -14.68 -16.09
C LYS A 93 -11.97 -13.21 -15.96
N LEU A 94 -11.63 -12.42 -16.97
CA LEU A 94 -12.06 -11.02 -17.03
C LEU A 94 -13.58 -10.94 -17.26
N ASN A 95 -14.26 -10.20 -16.41
CA ASN A 95 -15.67 -9.89 -16.57
C ASN A 95 -15.84 -8.66 -17.48
N ARG A 96 -16.98 -8.57 -18.20
CA ARG A 96 -17.31 -7.41 -19.03
C ARG A 96 -17.32 -6.09 -18.24
N LEU A 97 -17.78 -6.12 -16.98
CA LEU A 97 -17.77 -4.96 -16.09
C LEU A 97 -16.34 -4.51 -15.72
N GLU A 98 -15.40 -5.45 -15.57
CA GLU A 98 -13.99 -5.13 -15.30
C GLU A 98 -13.33 -4.46 -16.50
N ILE A 99 -13.62 -4.96 -17.72
CA ILE A 99 -13.13 -4.35 -18.97
C ILE A 99 -13.67 -2.93 -19.12
N LEU A 100 -14.95 -2.72 -18.82
CA LEU A 100 -15.57 -1.40 -18.85
C LEU A 100 -14.93 -0.46 -17.80
N GLY A 101 -14.69 -0.93 -16.58
CA GLY A 101 -13.98 -0.17 -15.54
C GLY A 101 -12.57 0.21 -15.93
N ILE A 102 -11.81 -0.71 -16.55
CA ILE A 102 -10.47 -0.44 -17.10
C ILE A 102 -10.56 0.67 -18.16
N THR A 103 -11.51 0.57 -19.10
CA THR A 103 -11.68 1.57 -20.15
C THR A 103 -12.00 2.95 -19.60
N ILE A 104 -12.92 3.04 -18.63
CA ILE A 104 -13.26 4.31 -17.94
C ILE A 104 -12.03 4.88 -17.23
N THR A 105 -11.22 4.04 -16.59
CA THR A 105 -9.98 4.48 -15.90
C THR A 105 -8.99 5.09 -16.89
N PHE A 106 -8.81 4.48 -18.06
CA PHE A 106 -7.94 5.02 -19.11
C PHE A 106 -8.46 6.36 -19.67
N VAL A 107 -9.75 6.45 -19.95
CA VAL A 107 -10.37 7.71 -20.44
C VAL A 107 -10.20 8.81 -19.40
N GLY A 108 -10.50 8.52 -18.13
CA GLY A 108 -10.31 9.50 -17.07
C GLY A 108 -8.85 9.93 -16.93
N ALA A 109 -7.87 8.99 -17.02
CA ALA A 109 -6.45 9.30 -17.00
C ALA A 109 -6.07 10.25 -18.13
N PHE A 110 -6.58 10.00 -19.33
CA PHE A 110 -6.32 10.83 -20.49
C PHE A 110 -6.86 12.26 -20.29
N VAL A 111 -8.10 12.40 -19.82
CA VAL A 111 -8.73 13.72 -19.58
C VAL A 111 -7.92 14.54 -18.59
N ILE A 112 -7.55 13.97 -17.44
CA ILE A 112 -6.79 14.69 -16.40
C ILE A 112 -5.37 15.05 -16.89
N THR A 113 -4.75 14.15 -17.66
CA THR A 113 -3.42 14.36 -18.19
C THR A 113 -3.41 15.45 -19.25
N TYR A 114 -4.45 15.54 -20.07
CA TYR A 114 -4.57 16.52 -21.13
C TYR A 114 -4.78 17.95 -20.60
N ASP A 115 -5.55 18.10 -19.53
CA ASP A 115 -5.89 19.40 -18.94
C ASP A 115 -4.88 19.92 -17.90
N SER A 116 -3.90 19.09 -17.50
CA SER A 116 -2.91 19.51 -16.51
C SER A 116 -1.75 20.28 -17.15
N SER A 117 -1.73 21.59 -16.92
CA SER A 117 -0.61 22.48 -17.30
C SER A 117 0.75 22.07 -16.70
N ASN A 118 0.74 21.21 -15.69
CA ASN A 118 1.91 20.70 -14.95
C ASN A 118 2.15 19.21 -15.20
N PHE A 119 1.80 18.67 -16.36
CA PHE A 119 2.06 17.27 -16.68
C PHE A 119 3.56 17.02 -16.80
N GLU A 120 4.14 16.41 -15.79
CA GLU A 120 5.52 15.94 -15.81
C GLU A 120 5.53 14.41 -16.01
N LEU A 121 6.05 13.98 -17.16
CA LEU A 121 6.08 12.56 -17.54
C LEU A 121 6.81 11.71 -16.49
N LYS A 122 7.92 12.19 -15.94
CA LYS A 122 8.71 11.48 -14.93
C LYS A 122 7.91 11.24 -13.66
N GLY A 123 7.22 12.26 -13.14
CA GLY A 123 6.38 12.15 -11.95
C GLY A 123 5.19 11.21 -12.16
N SER A 124 4.57 11.28 -13.33
CA SER A 124 3.48 10.39 -13.73
C SER A 124 3.92 8.93 -13.81
N LEU A 125 5.12 8.65 -14.33
CA LEU A 125 5.69 7.31 -14.35
C LEU A 125 5.91 6.76 -12.93
N TYR A 126 6.38 7.57 -12.00
CA TYR A 126 6.53 7.14 -10.60
C TYR A 126 5.17 6.79 -9.96
N ALA A 127 4.11 7.55 -10.25
CA ALA A 127 2.77 7.20 -9.77
C ALA A 127 2.28 5.85 -10.32
N ILE A 128 2.51 5.60 -11.61
CA ILE A 128 2.15 4.32 -12.26
C ILE A 128 2.98 3.17 -11.68
N LEU A 129 4.28 3.36 -11.45
CA LEU A 129 5.15 2.35 -10.83
C LEU A 129 4.71 2.05 -9.38
N ALA A 130 4.30 3.07 -8.62
CA ALA A 130 3.72 2.88 -7.30
C ALA A 130 2.43 2.05 -7.36
N ALA A 131 1.52 2.39 -8.27
CA ALA A 131 0.27 1.65 -8.49
C ALA A 131 0.51 0.19 -8.87
N PHE A 132 1.48 -0.07 -9.74
CA PHE A 132 1.90 -1.43 -10.10
C PHE A 132 2.48 -2.20 -8.91
N GLY A 133 3.34 -1.56 -8.11
CA GLY A 133 3.91 -2.16 -6.90
C GLY A 133 2.84 -2.56 -5.88
N TYR A 134 1.87 -1.70 -5.60
CA TYR A 134 0.75 -2.03 -4.72
C TYR A 134 -0.14 -3.16 -5.29
N SER A 135 -0.37 -3.19 -6.59
CA SER A 135 -1.13 -4.28 -7.23
C SER A 135 -0.39 -5.60 -7.14
N SER A 136 0.92 -5.59 -7.37
CA SER A 136 1.78 -6.76 -7.23
C SER A 136 1.78 -7.28 -5.79
N LEU A 137 1.77 -6.38 -4.80
CA LEU A 137 1.65 -6.72 -3.39
C LEU A 137 0.35 -7.50 -3.12
N PHE A 138 -0.81 -6.98 -3.58
CA PHE A 138 -2.09 -7.67 -3.38
C PHE A 138 -2.09 -9.06 -4.03
N MET A 139 -1.54 -9.18 -5.23
CA MET A 139 -1.44 -10.46 -5.93
C MET A 139 -0.56 -11.46 -5.17
N ILE A 140 0.62 -11.04 -4.68
CA ILE A 140 1.54 -11.89 -3.93
C ILE A 140 0.90 -12.34 -2.61
N VAL A 141 0.29 -11.41 -1.88
CA VAL A 141 -0.42 -11.74 -0.64
C VAL A 141 -1.58 -12.69 -0.90
N LYS A 142 -2.36 -12.50 -1.96
CA LYS A 142 -3.46 -13.40 -2.36
C LYS A 142 -2.94 -14.80 -2.72
N LYS A 143 -1.83 -14.90 -3.44
CA LYS A 143 -1.24 -16.18 -3.89
C LYS A 143 -0.56 -16.93 -2.74
N MET A 144 0.26 -16.24 -1.94
CA MET A 144 1.01 -16.83 -0.82
C MET A 144 0.16 -16.96 0.44
N GLY A 145 -0.82 -16.09 0.60
CA GLY A 145 -1.65 -15.98 1.80
C GLY A 145 -2.88 -16.89 1.79
N ARG A 146 -3.09 -17.75 0.80
CA ARG A 146 -4.29 -18.62 0.74
C ARG A 146 -4.51 -19.47 1.98
N GLN A 147 -3.45 -19.82 2.70
CA GLN A 147 -3.48 -20.61 3.95
C GLN A 147 -3.20 -19.76 5.19
N LEU A 148 -2.98 -18.44 5.03
CA LEU A 148 -2.61 -17.53 6.11
C LEU A 148 -3.79 -16.61 6.46
N ASN A 149 -3.85 -16.20 7.71
CA ASN A 149 -4.80 -15.16 8.12
C ASN A 149 -4.37 -13.81 7.54
N MET A 150 -5.15 -13.28 6.58
CA MET A 150 -4.86 -12.02 5.87
C MET A 150 -4.70 -10.82 6.81
N MET A 151 -5.46 -10.81 7.91
CA MET A 151 -5.36 -9.76 8.91
C MET A 151 -4.00 -9.78 9.59
N MET A 152 -3.49 -10.97 9.96
CA MET A 152 -2.19 -11.11 10.58
C MET A 152 -1.06 -10.71 9.64
N VAL A 153 -1.18 -11.02 8.35
CA VAL A 153 -0.25 -10.54 7.32
C VAL A 153 -0.26 -9.01 7.25
N ALA A 154 -1.43 -8.37 7.33
CA ALA A 154 -1.55 -6.91 7.33
C ALA A 154 -0.90 -6.28 8.57
N VAL A 155 -1.12 -6.84 9.77
CA VAL A 155 -0.48 -6.41 11.03
C VAL A 155 1.05 -6.48 10.92
N LEU A 156 1.56 -7.66 10.56
CA LEU A 156 3.00 -7.90 10.48
C LEU A 156 3.66 -7.03 9.40
N ARG A 157 2.98 -6.81 8.27
CA ARG A 157 3.45 -5.91 7.22
C ARG A 157 3.51 -4.46 7.69
N SER A 158 2.45 -3.96 8.33
CA SER A 158 2.42 -2.57 8.86
C SER A 158 3.54 -2.34 9.85
N LEU A 159 3.78 -3.31 10.75
CA LEU A 159 4.90 -3.30 11.68
C LEU A 159 6.23 -3.28 10.93
N GLY A 160 6.43 -4.17 9.95
CA GLY A 160 7.65 -4.23 9.17
C GLY A 160 7.96 -2.92 8.43
N VAL A 161 6.94 -2.31 7.81
CA VAL A 161 7.09 -1.01 7.13
C VAL A 161 7.39 0.10 8.15
N SER A 162 6.67 0.16 9.28
CA SER A 162 6.92 1.18 10.33
C SER A 162 8.35 1.11 10.87
N ILE A 163 8.86 -0.10 11.13
CA ILE A 163 10.25 -0.28 11.60
C ILE A 163 11.24 0.22 10.55
N LEU A 164 11.09 -0.19 9.30
CA LEU A 164 12.04 0.15 8.25
C LEU A 164 12.01 1.64 7.89
N VAL A 165 10.83 2.25 7.84
CA VAL A 165 10.70 3.70 7.61
C VAL A 165 11.21 4.48 8.83
N GLY A 166 10.91 4.03 10.05
CA GLY A 166 11.42 4.64 11.27
C GLY A 166 12.95 4.61 11.35
N LEU A 167 13.58 3.47 11.04
CA LEU A 167 15.04 3.35 10.97
C LEU A 167 15.62 4.31 9.91
N ASN A 168 14.99 4.42 8.75
CA ASN A 168 15.43 5.36 7.71
C ASN A 168 15.38 6.81 8.21
N LEU A 169 14.30 7.22 8.87
CA LEU A 169 14.17 8.57 9.43
C LEU A 169 15.24 8.88 10.50
N ILE A 170 15.57 7.90 11.34
CA ILE A 170 16.61 8.03 12.37
C ILE A 170 17.99 8.11 11.72
N CYS A 171 18.31 7.21 10.80
CA CYS A 171 19.62 7.15 10.13
C CYS A 171 19.94 8.43 9.34
N PHE A 172 18.93 9.05 8.74
CA PHE A 172 19.12 10.27 7.93
C PHE A 172 18.82 11.57 8.69
N ASN A 173 18.58 11.51 10.00
CA ASN A 173 18.27 12.66 10.86
C ASN A 173 17.10 13.53 10.35
N LYS A 174 16.11 12.89 9.68
CA LYS A 174 14.94 13.53 9.09
C LYS A 174 13.68 13.42 9.96
N PHE A 175 13.84 12.95 11.17
CA PHE A 175 12.70 12.79 12.08
C PHE A 175 12.24 14.16 12.57
N GLN A 176 11.01 14.53 12.24
CA GLN A 176 10.36 15.74 12.72
C GLN A 176 9.07 15.36 13.43
N LEU A 177 8.86 15.94 14.60
CA LEU A 177 7.60 15.79 15.32
C LEU A 177 6.50 16.52 14.52
N PRO A 178 5.41 15.86 14.15
CA PRO A 178 4.29 16.49 13.50
C PRO A 178 3.60 17.45 14.49
N THR A 179 2.88 18.42 13.97
CA THR A 179 1.97 19.20 14.80
C THR A 179 0.89 18.27 15.38
N PRO A 180 0.29 18.61 16.54
CA PRO A 180 -0.74 17.75 17.15
C PRO A 180 -1.91 17.45 16.20
N THR A 181 -2.27 18.42 15.36
CA THR A 181 -3.31 18.27 14.34
C THR A 181 -2.89 17.29 13.22
N ASP A 182 -1.68 17.43 12.69
CA ASP A 182 -1.16 16.53 11.66
C ASP A 182 -0.99 15.11 12.18
N PHE A 183 -0.62 14.96 13.45
CA PHE A 183 -0.51 13.65 14.10
C PHE A 183 -1.85 12.92 14.14
N ILE A 184 -2.93 13.61 14.53
CA ILE A 184 -4.29 13.04 14.56
C ILE A 184 -4.74 12.65 13.15
N TYR A 185 -4.58 13.54 12.16
CA TYR A 185 -4.99 13.25 10.78
C TYR A 185 -4.20 12.08 10.15
N THR A 186 -2.91 11.96 10.45
CA THR A 186 -2.11 10.85 9.91
C THR A 186 -2.41 9.52 10.60
N LEU A 187 -2.72 9.52 11.88
CA LEU A 187 -3.16 8.32 12.59
C LEU A 187 -4.51 7.82 12.06
N ILE A 188 -5.49 8.73 11.92
CA ILE A 188 -6.83 8.38 11.41
C ILE A 188 -6.74 7.95 9.94
N GLY A 189 -5.91 8.62 9.13
CA GLY A 189 -5.74 8.28 7.72
C GLY A 189 -5.08 6.91 7.48
N GLY A 190 -4.31 6.40 8.42
CA GLY A 190 -3.68 5.07 8.38
C GLY A 190 -4.62 3.93 8.79
N THR A 191 -5.81 4.26 9.29
CA THR A 191 -6.82 3.28 9.74
C THR A 191 -7.79 2.92 8.62
#